data_5a6ff41194b5c9b8a337d85cc55545c1
#
_entry.id   5a6ff41194b5c9b8a337d85cc55545c1
#
_cell.length_a   1.000
_cell.length_b   1.000
_cell.length_c   1.000
_cell.angle_alpha   90.00
_cell.angle_beta   90.00
_cell.angle_gamma   90.00
#
_symmetry.space_group_name_H-M   'P 1'
#
loop_
_entity.id
_entity.type
_entity.pdbx_description
1 polymer ?
#
loop_
_entity_poly.entity_id
_entity_poly.type
_entity_poly.pdbx_seq_one_letter_code
_entity_poly.pdbx_strand_id
1 'polypeptide(L)'
;MEFYQGDIIKISGFKNYFLIVSKNAFIKATHVFHVCPLIENYEDGPLHIVIVGKQSIGGTVICEQMKLIDPSVRACNKVGRISYDTMMNISDAIQGIFEYD
;
A
#
# COMPACT_ATOMS: atom_id res chain seq x y z
N MET A 1 -9.36 11.88 9.95
CA MET A 1 -8.35 10.84 10.26
C MET A 1 -7.16 11.01 9.32
N GLU A 2 -5.97 10.93 9.85
CA GLU A 2 -4.76 11.07 9.06
C GLU A 2 -4.23 9.71 8.62
N PHE A 3 -3.74 9.67 7.38
CA PHE A 3 -3.18 8.47 6.77
C PHE A 3 -1.72 8.74 6.39
N TYR A 4 -0.88 7.70 6.54
CA TYR A 4 0.55 7.81 6.30
C TYR A 4 1.05 6.66 5.45
N GLN A 5 2.16 6.88 4.76
CA GLN A 5 2.86 5.82 4.06
C GLN A 5 3.15 4.65 5.00
N GLY A 6 2.86 3.44 4.54
CA GLY A 6 3.03 2.23 5.34
C GLY A 6 1.80 1.81 6.13
N ASP A 7 0.75 2.62 6.14
CA ASP A 7 -0.51 2.21 6.77
C ASP A 7 -1.21 1.17 5.91
N ILE A 8 -1.76 0.16 6.59
CA ILE A 8 -2.65 -0.82 5.97
C ILE A 8 -4.08 -0.39 6.24
N ILE A 9 -4.87 -0.31 5.19
CA ILE A 9 -6.23 0.21 5.28
C ILE A 9 -7.25 -0.74 4.65
N LYS A 10 -8.48 -0.58 5.10
CA LYS A 10 -9.67 -1.15 4.49
C LYS A 10 -10.37 -0.02 3.75
N ILE A 11 -10.74 -0.28 2.50
CA ILE A 11 -11.44 0.72 1.65
C ILE A 11 -12.85 0.23 1.38
N SER A 12 -13.85 1.07 1.61
CA SER A 12 -15.24 0.74 1.34
C SER A 12 -15.44 0.30 -0.10
N GLY A 13 -16.10 -0.83 -0.30
CA GLY A 13 -16.37 -1.39 -1.62
C GLY A 13 -15.33 -2.39 -2.12
N PHE A 14 -14.23 -2.59 -1.40
CA PHE A 14 -13.19 -3.56 -1.75
C PHE A 14 -13.08 -4.65 -0.68
N LYS A 15 -12.80 -5.87 -1.11
CA LYS A 15 -12.64 -7.02 -0.20
C LYS A 15 -11.27 -7.06 0.45
N ASN A 16 -10.23 -6.74 -0.31
CA ASN A 16 -8.85 -6.86 0.15
C ASN A 16 -8.43 -5.66 0.99
N TYR A 17 -7.40 -5.86 1.80
CA TYR A 17 -6.68 -4.76 2.41
C TYR A 17 -5.79 -4.08 1.36
N PHE A 18 -5.38 -2.86 1.66
CA PHE A 18 -4.49 -2.08 0.81
C PHE A 18 -3.39 -1.45 1.65
N LEU A 19 -2.22 -1.32 1.05
CA LEU A 19 -1.09 -0.63 1.66
C LEU A 19 -0.93 0.75 1.03
N ILE A 20 -0.84 1.79 1.86
CA ILE A 20 -0.55 3.14 1.37
C ILE A 20 0.93 3.22 1.03
N VAL A 21 1.24 3.57 -0.21
CA VAL A 21 2.61 3.58 -0.73
C VAL A 21 3.14 4.97 -1.07
N SER A 22 2.28 5.97 -1.17
CA SER A 22 2.70 7.36 -1.41
C SER A 22 3.47 7.91 -0.22
N LYS A 23 4.49 8.70 -0.47
CA LYS A 23 5.21 9.36 0.61
C LYS A 23 4.33 10.40 1.31
N ASN A 24 4.62 10.64 2.58
CA ASN A 24 3.80 11.52 3.41
C ASN A 24 3.71 12.96 2.88
N ALA A 25 4.77 13.47 2.29
CA ALA A 25 4.75 14.81 1.69
C ALA A 25 3.74 14.91 0.54
N PHE A 26 3.62 13.86 -0.27
CA PHE A 26 2.63 13.81 -1.35
C PHE A 26 1.21 13.80 -0.79
N ILE A 27 0.96 12.97 0.22
CA ILE A 27 -0.36 12.87 0.86
C ILE A 27 -0.78 14.21 1.46
N LYS A 28 0.16 14.86 2.15
CA LYS A 28 -0.09 16.16 2.79
C LYS A 28 -0.41 17.24 1.75
N ALA A 29 0.28 17.23 0.62
CA ALA A 29 0.10 18.25 -0.42
C ALA A 29 -1.18 18.06 -1.23
N THR A 30 -1.58 16.81 -1.49
CA THR A 30 -2.66 16.48 -2.43
C THR A 30 -3.93 15.99 -1.78
N HIS A 31 -3.87 15.50 -0.53
CA HIS A 31 -4.98 14.88 0.21
C HIS A 31 -5.52 13.59 -0.45
N VAL A 32 -4.71 12.99 -1.31
CA VAL A 32 -4.97 11.68 -1.92
C VAL A 32 -3.75 10.79 -1.71
N PHE A 33 -3.88 9.49 -1.97
CA PHE A 33 -2.74 8.59 -1.85
C PHE A 33 -2.86 7.40 -2.80
N HIS A 34 -1.70 6.85 -3.13
CA HIS A 34 -1.63 5.62 -3.91
C HIS A 34 -1.64 4.43 -2.96
N VAL A 35 -2.30 3.36 -3.38
CA VAL A 35 -2.37 2.11 -2.62
C VAL A 35 -2.05 0.93 -3.52
N CYS A 36 -1.48 -0.11 -2.94
CA CYS A 36 -1.30 -1.40 -3.59
C CYS A 36 -2.10 -2.45 -2.81
N PRO A 37 -2.76 -3.40 -3.51
CA PRO A 37 -3.53 -4.43 -2.82
C PRO A 37 -2.63 -5.38 -2.05
N LEU A 38 -3.14 -5.85 -0.92
CA LEU A 38 -2.53 -6.85 -0.08
C LEU A 38 -3.39 -8.11 -0.17
N ILE A 39 -2.87 -9.14 -0.83
CA ILE A 39 -3.62 -10.35 -1.16
C ILE A 39 -2.94 -11.57 -0.55
N GLU A 40 -3.72 -12.43 0.13
CA GLU A 40 -3.21 -13.68 0.66
C GLU A 40 -2.92 -14.67 -0.47
N ASN A 41 -1.84 -15.44 -0.29
CA ASN A 41 -1.48 -16.55 -1.18
C ASN A 41 -1.38 -16.17 -2.67
N TYR A 42 -0.84 -15.00 -2.93
CA TYR A 42 -0.59 -14.58 -4.30
C TYR A 42 0.71 -15.20 -4.81
N GLU A 43 0.79 -15.42 -6.12
CA GLU A 43 1.97 -16.01 -6.75
C GLU A 43 3.21 -15.11 -6.62
N ASP A 44 4.38 -15.72 -6.58
CA ASP A 44 5.65 -15.00 -6.51
C ASP A 44 5.91 -14.18 -7.76
N GLY A 45 6.65 -13.10 -7.59
CA GLY A 45 7.07 -12.25 -8.70
C GLY A 45 7.97 -11.13 -8.18
N PRO A 46 8.71 -10.45 -9.08
CA PRO A 46 9.66 -9.42 -8.67
C PRO A 46 9.00 -8.18 -8.04
N LEU A 47 7.72 -7.95 -8.33
CA LEU A 47 6.94 -6.84 -7.78
C LEU A 47 5.93 -7.32 -6.73
N HIS A 48 6.02 -8.58 -6.31
CA HIS A 48 5.12 -9.18 -5.32
C HIS A 48 5.90 -9.39 -4.02
N ILE A 49 5.65 -8.54 -3.04
CA ILE A 49 6.40 -8.54 -1.79
C ILE A 49 5.54 -9.09 -0.66
N VAL A 50 5.97 -10.21 -0.11
CA VAL A 50 5.28 -10.82 1.03
C VAL A 50 5.60 -10.01 2.27
N ILE A 51 4.55 -9.63 3.00
CA ILE A 51 4.69 -8.99 4.30
C ILE A 51 4.04 -9.87 5.36
N VAL A 52 4.65 -9.87 6.54
CA VAL A 52 4.10 -10.53 7.72
C VAL A 52 3.74 -9.43 8.70
N GLY A 53 2.47 -9.10 8.74
CA GLY A 53 1.97 -8.09 9.66
C GLY A 53 1.73 -8.66 11.04
N LYS A 54 1.65 -7.78 12.03
CA LYS A 54 1.17 -8.12 13.36
C LYS A 54 -0.33 -8.33 13.31
N GLN A 55 -0.88 -9.11 14.25
CA GLN A 55 -2.33 -9.32 14.40
C GLN A 55 -2.98 -10.00 13.19
N SER A 56 -2.29 -10.94 12.58
CA SER A 56 -2.83 -11.76 11.46
C SER A 56 -3.09 -10.98 10.17
N ILE A 57 -2.60 -9.76 10.05
CA ILE A 57 -2.67 -9.01 8.80
C ILE A 57 -1.37 -9.23 8.04
N GLY A 58 -1.43 -10.07 7.04
CA GLY A 58 -0.29 -10.38 6.18
C GLY A 58 -0.76 -10.68 4.78
N GLY A 59 0.16 -10.98 3.92
CA GLY A 59 -0.11 -11.32 2.54
C GLY A 59 0.96 -10.78 1.61
N THR A 60 0.62 -10.70 0.33
CA THR A 60 1.52 -10.21 -0.70
C THR A 60 1.06 -8.85 -1.20
N VAL A 61 1.95 -7.87 -1.17
CA VAL A 61 1.71 -6.55 -1.75
C VAL A 61 1.98 -6.65 -3.25
N ILE A 62 0.98 -6.33 -4.06
CA ILE A 62 1.08 -6.38 -5.52
C ILE A 62 1.43 -4.98 -6.02
N CYS A 63 2.72 -4.72 -6.18
CA CYS A 63 3.22 -3.36 -6.44
C CYS A 63 2.78 -2.79 -7.78
N GLU A 64 2.54 -3.63 -8.79
CA GLU A 64 2.12 -3.16 -10.11
C GLU A 64 0.64 -2.82 -10.19
N GLN A 65 -0.18 -3.22 -9.21
CA GLN A 65 -1.61 -2.92 -9.20
C GLN A 65 -1.92 -1.68 -8.35
N MET A 66 -1.24 -0.61 -8.65
CA MET A 66 -1.37 0.64 -7.90
C MET A 66 -2.65 1.40 -8.28
N LYS A 67 -3.36 1.91 -7.27
CA LYS A 67 -4.56 2.73 -7.45
C LYS A 67 -4.39 4.06 -6.72
N LEU A 68 -5.00 5.11 -7.28
CA LEU A 68 -5.10 6.40 -6.59
C LEU A 68 -6.44 6.45 -5.86
N ILE A 69 -6.41 6.78 -4.57
CA ILE A 69 -7.58 6.83 -3.70
C ILE A 69 -7.73 8.21 -3.12
N ASP A 70 -8.95 8.72 -3.18
CA ASP A 70 -9.35 9.96 -2.49
C ASP A 70 -10.18 9.56 -1.26
N PRO A 71 -9.64 9.70 -0.04
CA PRO A 71 -10.35 9.30 1.17
C PRO A 71 -11.56 10.18 1.50
N SER A 72 -11.72 11.31 0.83
CA SER A 72 -12.93 12.13 0.98
C SER A 72 -14.09 11.56 0.18
N VAL A 73 -13.82 10.74 -0.83
CA VAL A 73 -14.82 10.10 -1.70
C VAL A 73 -15.13 8.67 -1.24
N ARG A 74 -14.11 7.93 -0.81
CA ARG A 74 -14.28 6.56 -0.33
C ARG A 74 -13.85 6.45 1.11
N ALA A 75 -14.71 5.87 1.94
CA ALA A 75 -14.39 5.65 3.36
C ALA A 75 -13.22 4.68 3.49
N CYS A 76 -12.21 5.09 4.25
CA CYS A 76 -11.01 4.32 4.52
C CYS A 76 -10.82 4.18 6.02
N ASN A 77 -10.43 2.99 6.49
CA ASN A 77 -10.14 2.74 7.89
C ASN A 77 -8.76 2.10 8.01
N LYS A 78 -7.94 2.66 8.89
CA LYS A 78 -6.64 2.07 9.21
C LYS A 78 -6.84 0.80 10.02
N VAL A 79 -6.19 -0.29 9.60
CA VAL A 79 -6.26 -1.58 10.27
C VAL A 79 -4.89 -2.09 10.71
N GLY A 80 -3.81 -1.48 10.25
CA GLY A 80 -2.47 -1.90 10.64
C GLY A 80 -1.40 -0.97 10.04
N ARG A 81 -0.14 -1.41 10.19
CA ARG A 81 1.00 -0.67 9.67
C ARG A 81 2.17 -1.63 9.47
N ILE A 82 2.97 -1.39 8.46
CA ILE A 82 4.20 -2.15 8.22
C ILE A 82 5.42 -1.41 8.78
N SER A 83 6.53 -2.13 8.93
CA SER A 83 7.79 -1.54 9.39
C SER A 83 8.37 -0.63 8.31
N TYR A 84 9.24 0.28 8.76
CA TYR A 84 9.95 1.17 7.86
C TYR A 84 10.80 0.40 6.84
N ASP A 85 11.51 -0.63 7.28
CA ASP A 85 12.37 -1.43 6.40
C ASP A 85 11.56 -2.12 5.31
N THR A 86 10.40 -2.68 5.66
CA THR A 86 9.50 -3.30 4.70
C THR A 86 8.98 -2.26 3.70
N MET A 87 8.62 -1.07 4.18
CA MET A 87 8.15 0.01 3.30
C MET A 87 9.24 0.46 2.33
N MET A 88 10.49 0.54 2.77
CA MET A 88 11.62 0.88 1.89
C MET A 88 11.76 -0.11 0.74
N ASN A 89 11.67 -1.41 1.03
CA ASN A 89 11.75 -2.46 0.01
C ASN A 89 10.61 -2.31 -1.02
N ILE A 90 9.41 -2.02 -0.56
CA ILE A 90 8.25 -1.82 -1.43
C ILE A 90 8.43 -0.56 -2.28
N SER A 91 8.88 0.53 -1.67
CA SER A 91 9.15 1.78 -2.37
C SER A 91 10.20 1.60 -3.47
N ASP A 92 11.27 0.87 -3.20
CA ASP A 92 12.31 0.57 -4.18
C ASP A 92 11.76 -0.23 -5.36
N ALA A 93 10.93 -1.23 -5.10
CA ALA A 93 10.29 -2.03 -6.14
C ALA A 93 9.38 -1.16 -7.03
N ILE A 94 8.60 -0.26 -6.43
CA ILE A 94 7.71 0.63 -7.17
C ILE A 94 8.50 1.61 -8.03
N GLN A 95 9.58 2.17 -7.51
CA GLN A 95 10.44 3.10 -8.27
C GLN A 95 11.02 2.43 -9.52
N GLY A 96 11.37 1.16 -9.42
CA GLY A 96 11.88 0.40 -10.56
C GLY A 96 10.88 0.27 -11.72
N ILE A 97 9.58 0.39 -11.46
CA ILE A 97 8.56 0.33 -12.51
C ILE A 97 8.65 1.54 -13.45
N PHE A 98 9.08 2.67 -12.94
CA PHE A 98 9.04 3.95 -13.63
C PHE A 98 10.38 4.42 -14.17
N GLU A 99 11.39 3.58 -14.13
CA GLU A 99 12.68 3.88 -14.74
C GLU A 99 12.57 3.79 -16.26
N TYR A 100 13.32 4.63 -16.95
CA TYR A 100 13.35 4.58 -18.41
C TYR A 100 14.38 3.54 -18.89
N ASP A 101 14.19 3.03 -20.06
CA ASP A 101 15.15 2.14 -20.70
C ASP A 101 16.32 2.97 -21.32
#